data_812bcdcc15f0134b03e8eea088a52645
#
_entry.id   812bcdcc15f0134b03e8eea088a52645
#
_cell.length_a   1.000
_cell.length_b   1.000
_cell.length_c   1.000
_cell.angle_alpha   90.00
_cell.angle_beta   90.00
_cell.angle_gamma   90.00
#
_symmetry.space_group_name_H-M   'P 1'
#
loop_
_entity.id
_entity.type
_entity.pdbx_description
1 polymer ?
#
loop_
_entity_poly.entity_id
_entity_poly.type
_entity_poly.pdbx_seq_one_letter_code
_entity_poly.pdbx_strand_id
1 'polypeptide(L)'
;MENDKLELISNQFSFTEGPAADKIGNVYFTDQPNDKIYFWDWKTNTVELFLDKTGRANGTFFDINDNLFTCSDENGEIWKISKNKEIEVLSKGFEGKRLNGPNDLWIDKSGGIYFTDPLYKRDYWKNFKEEIPQRNLYYRNKNGTITKLETFVQPNGIIGSEKLKKLFVSDIDANKTYVYDILGEGKLSEKKLFCEMGSDGMTLDNQGNLYLTGKGVKIFNNKGEKLTNIPIDENWTSNVTFGGKNNSTLFITASHSVYILQMNVSGVK
;
A
#
# COMPACT_ATOMS: atom_id res chain seq x y z
N MET A 1 -10.55 -20.20 21.46
CA MET A 1 -9.69 -19.39 20.56
C MET A 1 -8.29 -19.93 20.73
N GLU A 2 -7.98 -20.97 19.98
CA GLU A 2 -6.62 -21.52 19.91
C GLU A 2 -5.77 -20.56 19.08
N ASN A 3 -4.71 -20.15 19.68
CA ASN A 3 -3.53 -19.43 19.25
C ASN A 3 -3.27 -19.40 17.73
N ASP A 4 -3.85 -18.44 17.03
CA ASP A 4 -3.26 -17.97 15.77
C ASP A 4 -2.00 -17.21 16.16
N LYS A 5 -0.87 -17.91 16.13
CA LYS A 5 0.42 -17.36 16.55
C LYS A 5 0.99 -16.54 15.41
N LEU A 6 1.38 -15.30 15.70
CA LEU A 6 2.18 -14.50 14.78
C LEU A 6 3.46 -15.29 14.42
N GLU A 7 3.69 -15.52 13.13
CA GLU A 7 4.82 -16.27 12.61
C GLU A 7 5.76 -15.35 11.85
N LEU A 8 7.04 -15.36 12.22
CA LEU A 8 8.11 -14.71 11.46
C LEU A 8 8.45 -15.58 10.25
N ILE A 9 8.32 -15.03 9.05
CA ILE A 9 8.65 -15.73 7.80
C ILE A 9 10.11 -15.47 7.39
N SER A 10 10.56 -14.22 7.48
CA SER A 10 11.93 -13.84 7.15
C SER A 10 12.28 -12.48 7.76
N ASN A 11 13.58 -12.27 8.05
CA ASN A 11 14.11 -11.01 8.61
C ASN A 11 15.42 -10.57 7.93
N GLN A 12 15.58 -10.90 6.65
CA GLN A 12 16.83 -10.67 5.90
C GLN A 12 16.83 -9.40 5.05
N PHE A 13 15.84 -8.52 5.22
CA PHE A 13 15.62 -7.33 4.38
C PHE A 13 16.20 -6.08 5.03
N SER A 14 16.23 -4.97 4.29
CA SER A 14 16.61 -3.67 4.83
C SER A 14 15.41 -2.89 5.34
N PHE A 15 14.35 -2.78 4.55
CA PHE A 15 13.07 -2.20 4.95
C PHE A 15 11.95 -2.71 4.04
N THR A 16 11.09 -3.55 4.61
CA THR A 16 10.00 -4.19 3.88
C THR A 16 8.78 -3.29 3.80
N GLU A 17 8.13 -3.24 2.61
CA GLU A 17 7.00 -2.38 2.31
C GLU A 17 6.05 -3.01 1.30
N GLY A 18 4.96 -2.29 1.00
CA GLY A 18 4.05 -2.46 -0.12
C GLY A 18 3.56 -3.87 -0.40
N PRO A 19 3.03 -4.62 0.59
CA PRO A 19 2.58 -5.98 0.34
C PRO A 19 1.27 -6.00 -0.45
N ALA A 20 1.21 -6.82 -1.50
CA ALA A 20 0.00 -7.05 -2.29
C ALA A 20 -0.15 -8.53 -2.66
N ALA A 21 -1.37 -9.06 -2.58
CA ALA A 21 -1.65 -10.45 -2.92
C ALA A 21 -2.08 -10.61 -4.38
N ASP A 22 -1.52 -11.62 -5.05
CA ASP A 22 -1.99 -12.07 -6.35
C ASP A 22 -3.30 -12.87 -6.24
N LYS A 23 -3.87 -13.26 -7.37
CA LYS A 23 -5.15 -14.01 -7.41
C LYS A 23 -5.11 -15.36 -6.73
N ILE A 24 -3.94 -15.98 -6.60
CA ILE A 24 -3.78 -17.30 -5.99
C ILE A 24 -3.36 -17.22 -4.53
N GLY A 25 -3.12 -16.02 -4.01
CA GLY A 25 -2.83 -15.75 -2.60
C GLY A 25 -1.35 -15.59 -2.27
N ASN A 26 -0.43 -15.65 -3.23
CA ASN A 26 0.95 -15.27 -2.96
C ASN A 26 1.01 -13.77 -2.67
N VAL A 27 1.89 -13.36 -1.75
CA VAL A 27 2.04 -11.95 -1.41
C VAL A 27 3.38 -11.43 -1.89
N TYR A 28 3.32 -10.43 -2.76
CA TYR A 28 4.48 -9.68 -3.22
C TYR A 28 4.72 -8.52 -2.27
N PHE A 29 5.98 -8.20 -1.99
CA PHE A 29 6.36 -7.09 -1.13
C PHE A 29 7.70 -6.51 -1.57
N THR A 30 7.96 -5.27 -1.21
CA THR A 30 9.15 -4.54 -1.60
C THR A 30 10.19 -4.53 -0.47
N ASP A 31 11.46 -4.53 -0.85
CA ASP A 31 12.59 -4.14 -0.01
C ASP A 31 13.20 -2.90 -0.63
N GLN A 32 12.60 -1.76 -0.34
CA GLN A 32 12.84 -0.49 -1.00
C GLN A 32 14.32 -0.05 -0.99
N PRO A 33 15.06 -0.12 0.14
CA PRO A 33 16.46 0.28 0.15
C PRO A 33 17.36 -0.61 -0.70
N ASN A 34 16.97 -1.87 -0.92
CA ASN A 34 17.70 -2.84 -1.74
C ASN A 34 17.23 -2.90 -3.19
N ASP A 35 16.24 -2.06 -3.56
CA ASP A 35 15.68 -1.95 -4.93
C ASP A 35 15.13 -3.28 -5.46
N LYS A 36 14.39 -4.02 -4.62
CA LYS A 36 13.91 -5.37 -4.92
C LYS A 36 12.44 -5.55 -4.57
N ILE A 37 11.79 -6.44 -5.32
CA ILE A 37 10.49 -7.01 -5.00
C ILE A 37 10.68 -8.51 -4.78
N TYR A 38 10.16 -9.00 -3.66
CA TYR A 38 10.08 -10.42 -3.31
C TYR A 38 8.64 -10.88 -3.34
N PHE A 39 8.41 -12.19 -3.30
CA PHE A 39 7.09 -12.76 -3.03
C PHE A 39 7.20 -13.92 -2.03
N TRP A 40 6.16 -14.03 -1.22
CA TRP A 40 5.92 -15.17 -0.36
C TRP A 40 4.96 -16.13 -1.06
N ASP A 41 5.43 -17.35 -1.32
CA ASP A 41 4.58 -18.46 -1.78
C ASP A 41 3.92 -19.09 -0.56
N TRP A 42 2.61 -18.87 -0.41
CA TRP A 42 1.87 -19.37 0.75
C TRP A 42 1.75 -20.90 0.80
N LYS A 43 1.94 -21.63 -0.31
CA LYS A 43 1.83 -23.10 -0.35
C LYS A 43 3.10 -23.76 0.15
N THR A 44 4.24 -23.21 -0.18
CA THR A 44 5.57 -23.72 0.22
C THR A 44 6.09 -23.02 1.46
N ASN A 45 5.49 -21.91 1.85
CA ASN A 45 5.91 -21.01 2.94
C ASN A 45 7.34 -20.47 2.72
N THR A 46 7.70 -20.18 1.47
CA THR A 46 9.03 -19.69 1.08
C THR A 46 8.96 -18.27 0.56
N VAL A 47 10.06 -17.52 0.73
CA VAL A 47 10.22 -16.18 0.14
C VAL A 47 11.25 -16.24 -0.97
N GLU A 48 10.90 -15.72 -2.14
CA GLU A 48 11.72 -15.72 -3.33
C GLU A 48 11.86 -14.32 -3.93
N LEU A 49 12.99 -14.04 -4.59
CA LEU A 49 13.17 -12.81 -5.35
C LEU A 49 12.29 -12.83 -6.61
N PHE A 50 11.40 -11.84 -6.72
CA PHE A 50 10.60 -11.65 -7.93
C PHE A 50 11.33 -10.77 -8.94
N LEU A 51 11.74 -9.57 -8.54
CA LEU A 51 12.34 -8.58 -9.45
C LEU A 51 13.44 -7.78 -8.74
N ASP A 52 14.50 -7.53 -9.48
CA ASP A 52 15.60 -6.64 -9.13
C ASP A 52 15.51 -5.36 -9.99
N LYS A 53 16.02 -4.23 -9.50
CA LYS A 53 15.97 -2.92 -10.17
C LYS A 53 14.54 -2.43 -10.43
N THR A 54 13.83 -2.25 -9.34
CA THR A 54 12.41 -1.89 -9.31
C THR A 54 12.15 -0.39 -9.31
N GLY A 55 13.22 0.44 -9.41
CA GLY A 55 13.15 1.89 -9.22
C GLY A 55 12.81 2.27 -7.79
N ARG A 56 13.32 1.51 -6.81
CA ARG A 56 13.02 1.69 -5.39
C ARG A 56 11.52 1.60 -5.11
N ALA A 57 10.89 0.54 -5.63
CA ALA A 57 9.47 0.27 -5.42
C ALA A 57 9.07 0.37 -3.95
N ASN A 58 7.95 1.05 -3.68
CA ASN A 58 7.36 1.20 -2.35
C ASN A 58 6.01 0.46 -2.31
N GLY A 59 4.87 1.14 -2.26
CA GLY A 59 3.57 0.52 -2.30
C GLY A 59 3.33 -0.27 -3.58
N THR A 60 2.60 -1.39 -3.47
CA THR A 60 2.20 -2.22 -4.62
C THR A 60 0.73 -2.58 -4.56
N PHE A 61 0.15 -2.89 -5.70
CA PHE A 61 -1.22 -3.40 -5.82
C PHE A 61 -1.38 -4.25 -7.09
N PHE A 62 -2.20 -5.29 -7.04
CA PHE A 62 -2.55 -6.08 -8.22
C PHE A 62 -3.86 -5.61 -8.84
N ASP A 63 -3.87 -5.46 -10.16
CA ASP A 63 -5.10 -5.24 -10.91
C ASP A 63 -5.92 -6.53 -11.10
N ILE A 64 -7.12 -6.38 -11.66
CA ILE A 64 -8.01 -7.51 -11.96
C ILE A 64 -7.41 -8.50 -12.99
N ASN A 65 -6.38 -8.12 -13.74
CA ASN A 65 -5.68 -8.98 -14.70
C ASN A 65 -4.41 -9.60 -14.12
N ASP A 66 -4.17 -9.40 -12.81
CA ASP A 66 -3.01 -9.93 -12.10
C ASP A 66 -1.68 -9.32 -12.59
N ASN A 67 -1.71 -8.05 -13.01
CA ASN A 67 -0.50 -7.25 -13.19
C ASN A 67 -0.19 -6.54 -11.87
N LEU A 68 1.10 -6.48 -11.52
CA LEU A 68 1.57 -5.75 -10.36
C LEU A 68 1.81 -4.28 -10.72
N PHE A 69 1.23 -3.38 -9.95
CA PHE A 69 1.52 -1.95 -10.03
C PHE A 69 2.35 -1.54 -8.84
N THR A 70 3.21 -0.55 -9.02
CA THR A 70 4.04 -0.05 -7.91
C THR A 70 4.33 1.44 -8.04
N CYS A 71 4.48 2.06 -6.88
CA CYS A 71 5.07 3.38 -6.71
C CYS A 71 6.59 3.24 -6.79
N SER A 72 7.20 3.68 -7.90
CA SER A 72 8.64 3.70 -8.10
C SER A 72 9.20 5.03 -7.60
N ASP A 73 9.71 5.03 -6.37
CA ASP A 73 10.10 6.24 -5.64
C ASP A 73 11.36 6.92 -6.23
N GLU A 74 12.31 6.14 -6.78
CA GLU A 74 13.60 6.67 -7.24
C GLU A 74 13.44 7.79 -8.27
N ASN A 75 12.49 7.63 -9.20
CA ASN A 75 12.24 8.62 -10.26
C ASN A 75 10.91 9.38 -10.08
N GLY A 76 10.13 9.06 -9.06
CA GLY A 76 8.80 9.63 -8.87
C GLY A 76 7.80 9.14 -9.92
N GLU A 77 7.74 7.83 -10.16
CA GLU A 77 6.99 7.20 -11.23
C GLU A 77 5.95 6.20 -10.71
N ILE A 78 4.96 5.89 -11.53
CA ILE A 78 4.05 4.76 -11.33
C ILE A 78 4.36 3.74 -12.42
N TRP A 79 4.65 2.52 -12.02
CA TRP A 79 4.96 1.42 -12.91
C TRP A 79 3.89 0.34 -12.90
N LYS A 80 3.78 -0.37 -14.01
CA LYS A 80 3.06 -1.62 -14.15
C LYS A 80 4.05 -2.71 -14.54
N ILE A 81 4.01 -3.82 -13.85
CA ILE A 81 4.91 -4.96 -14.04
C ILE A 81 4.05 -6.16 -14.45
N SER A 82 4.31 -6.72 -15.62
CA SER A 82 3.61 -7.90 -16.11
C SER A 82 4.09 -9.17 -15.37
N LYS A 83 3.34 -10.26 -15.54
CA LYS A 83 3.76 -11.59 -15.04
C LYS A 83 5.10 -12.05 -15.61
N ASN A 84 5.45 -11.57 -16.81
CA ASN A 84 6.74 -11.85 -17.44
C ASN A 84 7.84 -10.88 -16.99
N LYS A 85 7.58 -10.07 -15.97
CA LYS A 85 8.51 -9.06 -15.39
C LYS A 85 8.83 -7.91 -16.34
N GLU A 86 7.99 -7.68 -17.37
CA GLU A 86 8.11 -6.52 -18.25
C GLU A 86 7.58 -5.28 -17.54
N ILE A 87 8.36 -4.19 -17.57
CA ILE A 87 8.04 -2.93 -16.92
C ILE A 87 7.48 -1.94 -17.93
N GLU A 88 6.30 -1.41 -17.62
CA GLU A 88 5.68 -0.29 -18.32
C GLU A 88 5.62 0.92 -17.36
N VAL A 89 6.27 2.02 -17.72
CA VAL A 89 6.19 3.27 -16.97
C VAL A 89 4.90 3.99 -17.34
N LEU A 90 3.93 4.01 -16.43
CA LEU A 90 2.61 4.59 -16.64
C LEU A 90 2.56 6.10 -16.43
N SER A 91 3.38 6.62 -15.55
CA SER A 91 3.46 8.05 -15.23
C SER A 91 4.87 8.43 -14.82
N LYS A 92 5.34 9.59 -15.30
CA LYS A 92 6.64 10.18 -14.96
C LYS A 92 6.52 11.51 -14.21
N GLY A 93 5.30 11.90 -13.84
CA GLY A 93 5.06 13.18 -13.19
C GLY A 93 3.64 13.69 -13.33
N PHE A 94 3.41 14.89 -12.83
CA PHE A 94 2.14 15.62 -12.90
C PHE A 94 2.38 17.03 -13.46
N GLU A 95 1.66 17.41 -14.53
CA GLU A 95 1.79 18.72 -15.21
C GLU A 95 3.23 19.08 -15.59
N GLY A 96 3.99 18.09 -16.09
CA GLY A 96 5.39 18.26 -16.50
C GLY A 96 6.39 18.36 -15.34
N LYS A 97 5.95 18.18 -14.09
CA LYS A 97 6.78 18.20 -12.88
C LYS A 97 6.96 16.80 -12.33
N ARG A 98 8.15 16.52 -11.78
CA ARG A 98 8.43 15.28 -11.07
C ARG A 98 7.54 15.18 -9.82
N LEU A 99 6.95 13.99 -9.57
CA LEU A 99 6.29 13.69 -8.30
C LEU A 99 7.31 13.67 -7.15
N ASN A 100 6.83 13.92 -5.94
CA ASN A 100 7.68 14.00 -4.74
C ASN A 100 8.32 12.66 -4.37
N GLY A 101 7.64 11.57 -4.65
CA GLY A 101 7.98 10.18 -4.36
C GLY A 101 6.71 9.44 -4.04
N PRO A 102 5.99 8.93 -5.06
CA PRO A 102 4.76 8.17 -4.85
C PRO A 102 5.01 7.06 -3.83
N ASN A 103 4.08 6.91 -2.88
CA ASN A 103 4.29 6.01 -1.77
C ASN A 103 3.40 4.77 -1.86
N ASP A 104 2.08 4.93 -1.86
CA ASP A 104 1.15 3.81 -1.89
C ASP A 104 0.01 4.04 -2.90
N LEU A 105 -0.65 2.97 -3.34
CA LEU A 105 -1.65 3.04 -4.40
C LEU A 105 -2.77 2.00 -4.25
N TRP A 106 -3.94 2.36 -4.76
CA TRP A 106 -5.09 1.46 -4.95
C TRP A 106 -5.66 1.61 -6.36
N ILE A 107 -6.11 0.50 -6.95
CA ILE A 107 -6.64 0.46 -8.32
C ILE A 107 -8.13 0.15 -8.26
N ASP A 108 -8.95 0.99 -8.89
CA ASP A 108 -10.37 0.77 -9.03
C ASP A 108 -10.69 -0.24 -10.16
N LYS A 109 -11.93 -0.71 -10.21
CA LYS A 109 -12.38 -1.69 -11.22
C LYS A 109 -12.31 -1.19 -12.67
N SER A 110 -12.22 0.13 -12.89
CA SER A 110 -12.07 0.73 -14.22
C SER A 110 -10.61 0.74 -14.70
N GLY A 111 -9.67 0.40 -13.81
CA GLY A 111 -8.23 0.49 -14.02
C GLY A 111 -7.67 1.87 -13.70
N GLY A 112 -8.43 2.70 -13.00
CA GLY A 112 -7.96 3.97 -12.46
C GLY A 112 -7.13 3.77 -11.21
N ILE A 113 -6.08 4.57 -11.03
CA ILE A 113 -5.11 4.45 -9.95
C ILE A 113 -5.23 5.65 -9.02
N TYR A 114 -5.59 5.41 -7.78
CA TYR A 114 -5.44 6.38 -6.70
C TYR A 114 -4.08 6.17 -6.05
N PHE A 115 -3.31 7.24 -5.85
CA PHE A 115 -1.99 7.13 -5.24
C PHE A 115 -1.65 8.35 -4.40
N THR A 116 -0.87 8.11 -3.36
CA THR A 116 -0.35 9.14 -2.46
C THR A 116 1.05 9.57 -2.88
N ASP A 117 1.32 10.87 -2.80
CA ASP A 117 2.62 11.47 -3.15
C ASP A 117 3.12 12.36 -2.01
N PRO A 118 3.64 11.73 -0.93
CA PRO A 118 4.31 12.45 0.17
C PRO A 118 5.69 12.94 -0.27
N LEU A 119 6.47 13.46 0.68
CA LEU A 119 7.89 13.71 0.47
C LEU A 119 8.70 13.11 1.62
N TYR A 120 9.32 11.98 1.34
CA TYR A 120 10.37 11.42 2.19
C TYR A 120 11.70 11.57 1.49
N LYS A 121 12.55 12.50 1.94
CA LYS A 121 13.88 12.66 1.36
C LYS A 121 14.68 11.37 1.47
N ARG A 122 15.27 10.95 0.34
CA ARG A 122 16.00 9.69 0.23
C ARG A 122 17.48 9.97 -0.09
N ASP A 123 18.38 9.23 0.54
CA ASP A 123 19.83 9.38 0.32
C ASP A 123 20.25 9.03 -1.12
N TYR A 124 19.47 8.16 -1.79
CA TYR A 124 19.72 7.78 -3.18
C TYR A 124 19.22 8.81 -4.21
N TRP A 125 18.48 9.84 -3.82
CA TRP A 125 18.04 10.91 -4.71
C TRP A 125 19.17 11.90 -4.94
N LYS A 126 20.00 11.62 -5.94
CA LYS A 126 21.05 12.55 -6.35
C LYS A 126 20.44 13.75 -7.07
N ASN A 127 20.75 14.96 -6.62
CA ASN A 127 20.26 16.22 -7.22
C ASN A 127 18.73 16.39 -7.21
N PHE A 128 18.04 15.80 -6.23
CA PHE A 128 16.60 15.97 -6.09
C PHE A 128 16.25 17.46 -5.89
N LYS A 129 15.30 17.92 -6.69
CA LYS A 129 14.66 19.22 -6.53
C LYS A 129 13.17 19.00 -6.35
N GLU A 130 12.62 19.54 -5.28
CA GLU A 130 11.19 19.55 -5.04
C GLU A 130 10.50 20.46 -6.07
N GLU A 131 9.71 19.89 -6.97
CA GLU A 131 9.00 20.61 -8.03
C GLU A 131 7.53 20.85 -7.68
N ILE A 132 6.95 20.00 -6.81
CA ILE A 132 5.58 20.08 -6.32
C ILE A 132 5.63 20.30 -4.80
N PRO A 133 5.35 21.54 -4.31
CA PRO A 133 5.49 21.83 -2.87
C PRO A 133 4.39 21.24 -1.99
N GLN A 134 3.30 20.75 -2.59
CA GLN A 134 2.21 20.10 -1.87
C GLN A 134 2.39 18.59 -1.84
N ARG A 135 1.84 17.96 -0.80
CA ARG A 135 1.74 16.51 -0.65
C ARG A 135 0.31 16.12 -0.98
N ASN A 136 0.13 15.33 -2.02
CA ASN A 136 -1.18 15.18 -2.62
C ASN A 136 -1.63 13.72 -2.73
N LEU A 137 -2.95 13.57 -2.77
CA LEU A 137 -3.63 12.42 -3.33
C LEU A 137 -3.94 12.70 -4.80
N TYR A 138 -3.60 11.78 -5.67
CA TYR A 138 -3.87 11.85 -7.10
C TYR A 138 -4.75 10.69 -7.58
N TYR A 139 -5.40 10.92 -8.70
CA TYR A 139 -6.06 9.89 -9.50
C TYR A 139 -5.54 9.91 -10.93
N ARG A 140 -5.07 8.76 -11.40
CA ARG A 140 -4.71 8.54 -12.79
C ARG A 140 -5.77 7.66 -13.45
N ASN A 141 -6.50 8.18 -14.43
CA ASN A 141 -7.45 7.38 -15.17
C ASN A 141 -6.74 6.40 -16.14
N LYS A 142 -7.49 5.42 -16.68
CA LYS A 142 -6.95 4.41 -17.61
C LYS A 142 -6.31 5.00 -18.87
N ASN A 143 -6.69 6.21 -19.27
CA ASN A 143 -6.14 6.89 -20.45
C ASN A 143 -4.86 7.68 -20.14
N GLY A 144 -4.39 7.68 -18.89
CA GLY A 144 -3.15 8.32 -18.47
C GLY A 144 -3.31 9.74 -17.93
N THR A 145 -4.52 10.31 -17.93
CA THR A 145 -4.75 11.63 -17.34
C THR A 145 -4.67 11.56 -15.83
N ILE A 146 -3.85 12.43 -15.23
CA ILE A 146 -3.72 12.57 -13.77
C ILE A 146 -4.48 13.79 -13.31
N THR A 147 -5.22 13.64 -12.22
CA THR A 147 -5.95 14.70 -11.53
C THR A 147 -5.51 14.75 -10.08
N LYS A 148 -5.19 15.93 -9.58
CA LYS A 148 -5.00 16.15 -8.15
C LYS A 148 -6.36 16.16 -7.46
N LEU A 149 -6.56 15.30 -6.46
CA LEU A 149 -7.82 15.18 -5.74
C LEU A 149 -7.83 15.98 -4.45
N GLU A 150 -6.76 15.88 -3.65
CA GLU A 150 -6.71 16.47 -2.30
C GLU A 150 -5.27 16.75 -1.89
N THR A 151 -5.08 17.66 -0.92
CA THR A 151 -3.79 17.98 -0.32
C THR A 151 -3.80 17.58 1.17
N PHE A 152 -2.69 17.03 1.64
CA PHE A 152 -2.47 16.54 2.99
C PHE A 152 -1.19 17.13 3.60
N VAL A 153 -0.94 16.84 4.86
CA VAL A 153 0.35 17.15 5.49
C VAL A 153 1.42 16.16 5.01
N GLN A 154 1.15 14.84 5.14
CA GLN A 154 2.01 13.76 4.65
C GLN A 154 1.15 12.52 4.37
N PRO A 155 0.50 12.41 3.20
CA PRO A 155 -0.33 11.27 2.87
C PRO A 155 0.54 10.03 2.68
N ASN A 156 0.08 8.86 3.16
CA ASN A 156 0.82 7.62 3.09
C ASN A 156 -0.12 6.47 2.68
N GLY A 157 -0.46 5.55 3.56
CA GLY A 157 -1.29 4.40 3.23
C GLY A 157 -2.65 4.76 2.61
N ILE A 158 -3.04 3.97 1.64
CA ILE A 158 -4.30 4.13 0.91
C ILE A 158 -4.92 2.77 0.61
N ILE A 159 -6.22 2.64 0.80
CA ILE A 159 -6.97 1.46 0.39
C ILE A 159 -8.39 1.83 -0.02
N GLY A 160 -8.87 1.26 -1.11
CA GLY A 160 -10.25 1.39 -1.54
C GLY A 160 -11.01 0.07 -1.46
N SER A 161 -12.33 0.17 -1.53
CA SER A 161 -13.21 -0.98 -1.65
C SER A 161 -14.36 -0.68 -2.60
N GLU A 162 -14.42 -1.40 -3.70
CA GLU A 162 -15.52 -1.33 -4.66
C GLU A 162 -16.85 -1.73 -4.04
N LYS A 163 -16.83 -2.73 -3.14
CA LYS A 163 -18.01 -3.22 -2.44
C LYS A 163 -18.59 -2.15 -1.50
N LEU A 164 -17.72 -1.49 -0.73
CA LEU A 164 -18.12 -0.46 0.22
C LEU A 164 -18.28 0.91 -0.45
N LYS A 165 -17.77 1.09 -1.67
CA LYS A 165 -17.64 2.37 -2.36
C LYS A 165 -16.92 3.41 -1.49
N LYS A 166 -15.86 3.00 -0.81
CA LYS A 166 -15.07 3.83 0.10
C LYS A 166 -13.61 3.85 -0.33
N LEU A 167 -12.97 4.99 -0.12
CA LEU A 167 -11.52 5.16 -0.18
C LEU A 167 -11.05 5.67 1.18
N PHE A 168 -10.05 5.02 1.76
CA PHE A 168 -9.39 5.44 2.98
C PHE A 168 -8.00 5.95 2.65
N VAL A 169 -7.61 7.07 3.24
CA VAL A 169 -6.30 7.70 3.06
C VAL A 169 -5.77 8.15 4.40
N SER A 170 -4.56 7.75 4.72
CA SER A 170 -3.85 8.18 5.92
C SER A 170 -3.07 9.46 5.67
N ASP A 171 -3.10 10.38 6.64
CA ASP A 171 -2.19 11.51 6.79
C ASP A 171 -1.35 11.24 8.03
N ILE A 172 -0.15 10.67 7.83
CA ILE A 172 0.65 10.12 8.92
C ILE A 172 1.15 11.21 9.86
N ASP A 173 1.59 12.35 9.34
CA ASP A 173 2.09 13.46 10.15
C ASP A 173 0.96 14.24 10.85
N ALA A 174 -0.25 14.26 10.25
CA ALA A 174 -1.43 14.80 10.92
C ALA A 174 -2.01 13.83 11.95
N ASN A 175 -1.51 12.60 12.04
CA ASN A 175 -2.02 11.51 12.89
C ASN A 175 -3.52 11.27 12.69
N LYS A 176 -3.97 11.22 11.41
CA LYS A 176 -5.38 11.04 11.03
C LYS A 176 -5.52 10.10 9.84
N THR A 177 -6.60 9.33 9.85
CA THR A 177 -7.06 8.61 8.67
C THR A 177 -8.41 9.16 8.25
N TYR A 178 -8.56 9.42 6.97
CA TYR A 178 -9.76 9.96 6.37
C TYR A 178 -10.47 8.94 5.50
N VAL A 179 -11.77 9.11 5.31
CA VAL A 179 -12.60 8.31 4.44
C VAL A 179 -13.39 9.17 3.47
N TYR A 180 -13.54 8.68 2.26
CA TYR A 180 -14.33 9.28 1.17
C TYR A 180 -15.33 8.28 0.64
N ASP A 181 -16.47 8.74 0.16
CA ASP A 181 -17.33 7.99 -0.74
C ASP A 181 -16.78 8.09 -2.16
N ILE A 182 -16.64 6.97 -2.87
CA ILE A 182 -16.28 6.93 -4.28
C ILE A 182 -17.55 7.20 -5.09
N LEU A 183 -17.63 8.36 -5.72
CA LEU A 183 -18.79 8.81 -6.51
C LEU A 183 -18.66 8.45 -7.99
N GLY A 184 -17.47 8.05 -8.45
CA GLY A 184 -17.13 7.69 -9.81
C GLY A 184 -15.63 7.67 -10.02
N GLU A 185 -15.20 7.50 -11.28
CA GLU A 185 -13.80 7.49 -11.65
C GLU A 185 -13.11 8.81 -11.26
N GLY A 186 -12.22 8.77 -10.25
CA GLY A 186 -11.55 9.96 -9.73
C GLY A 186 -12.43 11.00 -9.07
N LYS A 187 -13.68 10.68 -8.75
CA LYS A 187 -14.59 11.58 -8.05
C LYS A 187 -14.87 11.08 -6.64
N LEU A 188 -14.54 11.89 -5.66
CA LEU A 188 -14.70 11.60 -4.25
C LEU A 188 -15.69 12.57 -3.61
N SER A 189 -16.35 12.13 -2.53
CA SER A 189 -17.09 13.01 -1.63
C SER A 189 -16.14 13.96 -0.88
N GLU A 190 -16.72 14.85 -0.08
CA GLU A 190 -15.95 15.59 0.91
C GLU A 190 -15.22 14.65 1.87
N LYS A 191 -14.04 15.09 2.30
CA LYS A 191 -13.16 14.40 3.26
C LYS A 191 -13.84 14.30 4.64
N LYS A 192 -13.96 13.08 5.19
CA LYS A 192 -14.47 12.84 6.53
C LYS A 192 -13.38 12.20 7.37
N LEU A 193 -13.23 12.65 8.63
CA LEU A 193 -12.35 11.98 9.58
C LEU A 193 -12.90 10.58 9.87
N PHE A 194 -12.07 9.55 9.69
CA PHE A 194 -12.41 8.18 10.05
C PHE A 194 -11.92 7.87 11.48
N CYS A 195 -10.64 8.14 11.78
CA CYS A 195 -10.08 7.99 13.13
C CYS A 195 -8.87 8.89 13.34
N GLU A 196 -8.55 9.17 14.59
CA GLU A 196 -7.38 9.94 15.02
C GLU A 196 -6.15 9.04 15.16
N MET A 197 -5.75 8.45 14.03
CA MET A 197 -4.54 7.69 13.84
C MET A 197 -4.05 7.83 12.41
N GLY A 198 -2.80 8.24 12.25
CA GLY A 198 -2.08 8.11 10.99
C GLY A 198 -1.56 6.68 10.82
N SER A 199 -1.30 6.28 9.59
CA SER A 199 -0.83 4.93 9.26
C SER A 199 0.17 4.99 8.12
N ASP A 200 1.17 4.13 8.16
CA ASP A 200 2.08 3.91 7.04
C ASP A 200 1.34 3.16 5.93
N GLY A 201 0.98 1.89 6.14
CA GLY A 201 0.14 1.13 5.24
C GLY A 201 -1.20 0.75 5.84
N MET A 202 -2.09 0.16 5.05
CA MET A 202 -3.41 -0.26 5.51
C MET A 202 -4.05 -1.33 4.64
N THR A 203 -4.98 -2.10 5.23
CA THR A 203 -5.84 -3.04 4.49
C THR A 203 -7.24 -3.13 5.10
N LEU A 204 -8.17 -3.76 4.37
CA LEU A 204 -9.56 -3.96 4.79
C LEU A 204 -9.90 -5.45 4.84
N ASP A 205 -10.69 -5.86 5.83
CA ASP A 205 -11.33 -7.17 5.82
C ASP A 205 -12.74 -7.16 5.20
N ASN A 206 -13.28 -8.35 5.00
CA ASN A 206 -14.60 -8.55 4.40
C ASN A 206 -15.79 -8.11 5.29
N GLN A 207 -15.53 -7.76 6.56
CA GLN A 207 -16.49 -7.17 7.49
C GLN A 207 -16.43 -5.63 7.45
N GLY A 208 -15.46 -5.05 6.73
CA GLY A 208 -15.24 -3.62 6.61
C GLY A 208 -14.42 -3.02 7.74
N ASN A 209 -13.69 -3.86 8.50
CA ASN A 209 -12.73 -3.37 9.47
C ASN A 209 -11.46 -2.90 8.76
N LEU A 210 -10.92 -1.78 9.21
CA LEU A 210 -9.69 -1.19 8.69
C LEU A 210 -8.51 -1.53 9.59
N TYR A 211 -7.44 -2.02 8.99
CA TYR A 211 -6.18 -2.40 9.63
C TYR A 211 -5.16 -1.31 9.34
N LEU A 212 -4.65 -0.64 10.36
CA LEU A 212 -3.70 0.45 10.28
C LEU A 212 -2.36 0.05 10.92
N THR A 213 -1.26 0.39 10.26
CA THR A 213 0.10 0.07 10.69
C THR A 213 0.81 1.23 11.38
N GLY A 214 1.98 0.95 11.96
CA GLY A 214 2.82 1.89 12.71
C GLY A 214 3.52 1.15 13.85
N LYS A 215 3.03 1.25 15.10
CA LYS A 215 3.46 0.37 16.19
C LYS A 215 2.51 -0.82 16.28
N GLY A 216 2.86 -1.91 15.60
CA GLY A 216 1.98 -3.06 15.39
C GLY A 216 0.85 -2.74 14.39
N VAL A 217 -0.15 -3.61 14.33
CA VAL A 217 -1.34 -3.45 13.49
C VAL A 217 -2.54 -3.17 14.37
N LYS A 218 -3.18 -2.02 14.22
CA LYS A 218 -4.40 -1.64 14.95
C LYS A 218 -5.62 -1.82 14.07
N ILE A 219 -6.64 -2.47 14.59
CA ILE A 219 -7.87 -2.79 13.85
C ILE A 219 -8.98 -1.88 14.33
N PHE A 220 -9.66 -1.23 13.39
CA PHE A 220 -10.80 -0.35 13.63
C PHE A 220 -12.04 -0.90 12.93
N ASN A 221 -13.21 -0.79 13.56
CA ASN A 221 -14.46 -1.15 12.90
C ASN A 221 -14.86 -0.10 11.85
N ASN A 222 -15.94 -0.35 11.13
CA ASN A 222 -16.45 0.52 10.07
C ASN A 222 -16.94 1.91 10.55
N LYS A 223 -16.95 2.15 11.87
CA LYS A 223 -17.26 3.46 12.49
C LYS A 223 -16.02 4.22 12.94
N GLY A 224 -14.81 3.64 12.76
CA GLY A 224 -13.57 4.23 13.24
C GLY A 224 -13.29 3.98 14.74
N GLU A 225 -14.00 3.05 15.35
CA GLU A 225 -13.77 2.66 16.75
C GLU A 225 -12.70 1.55 16.80
N LYS A 226 -11.67 1.73 17.63
CA LYS A 226 -10.59 0.76 17.79
C LYS A 226 -11.10 -0.53 18.43
N LEU A 227 -10.88 -1.66 17.76
CA LEU A 227 -11.24 -2.99 18.24
C LEU A 227 -10.10 -3.65 19.01
N THR A 228 -8.91 -3.70 18.42
CA THR A 228 -7.77 -4.42 18.98
C THR A 228 -6.43 -3.94 18.41
N ASN A 229 -5.34 -4.54 18.88
CA ASN A 229 -4.00 -4.34 18.36
C ASN A 229 -3.27 -5.68 18.27
N ILE A 230 -2.60 -5.92 17.17
CA ILE A 230 -1.67 -7.02 16.96
C ILE A 230 -0.27 -6.46 17.23
N PRO A 231 0.38 -6.80 18.35
CA PRO A 231 1.74 -6.34 18.62
C PRO A 231 2.72 -7.05 17.68
N ILE A 232 3.66 -6.28 17.14
CA ILE A 232 4.79 -6.78 16.34
C ILE A 232 6.06 -6.33 17.06
N ASP A 233 6.97 -7.26 17.29
CA ASP A 233 8.24 -7.01 17.97
C ASP A 233 9.29 -6.44 16.98
N GLU A 234 8.94 -5.29 16.42
CA GLU A 234 9.76 -4.52 15.49
C GLU A 234 9.62 -3.02 15.80
N ASN A 235 10.62 -2.24 15.44
CA ASN A 235 10.60 -0.79 15.65
C ASN A 235 9.44 -0.12 14.94
N TRP A 236 9.09 -0.62 13.75
CA TRP A 236 8.05 -0.08 12.90
C TRP A 236 7.36 -1.18 12.08
N THR A 237 6.03 -1.17 12.06
CA THR A 237 5.23 -1.97 11.13
C THR A 237 4.84 -1.07 9.97
N SER A 238 5.38 -1.34 8.81
CA SER A 238 5.25 -0.48 7.64
C SER A 238 3.92 -0.70 6.91
N ASN A 239 3.58 -1.95 6.56
CA ASN A 239 2.38 -2.18 5.76
C ASN A 239 1.76 -3.55 6.06
N VAL A 240 0.56 -3.80 5.51
CA VAL A 240 -0.22 -5.01 5.78
C VAL A 240 -1.17 -5.33 4.63
N THR A 241 -1.33 -6.60 4.29
CA THR A 241 -2.32 -7.08 3.33
C THR A 241 -2.86 -8.45 3.71
N PHE A 242 -3.98 -8.83 3.13
CA PHE A 242 -4.48 -10.20 3.20
C PHE A 242 -4.00 -11.01 1.99
N GLY A 243 -3.61 -12.26 2.24
CA GLY A 243 -3.21 -13.23 1.23
C GLY A 243 -3.45 -14.66 1.68
N GLY A 244 -2.67 -15.61 1.18
CA GLY A 244 -2.75 -17.00 1.54
C GLY A 244 -4.02 -17.70 1.04
N LYS A 245 -4.28 -18.87 1.61
CA LYS A 245 -5.48 -19.66 1.29
C LYS A 245 -6.73 -18.87 1.65
N ASN A 246 -7.65 -18.76 0.71
CA ASN A 246 -8.93 -18.04 0.89
C ASN A 246 -8.78 -16.55 1.26
N ASN A 247 -7.61 -15.95 1.04
CA ASN A 247 -7.34 -14.56 1.40
C ASN A 247 -7.56 -14.27 2.89
N SER A 248 -7.20 -15.23 3.77
CA SER A 248 -7.44 -15.16 5.22
C SER A 248 -6.15 -15.16 6.05
N THR A 249 -5.00 -15.08 5.42
CA THR A 249 -3.72 -14.87 6.08
C THR A 249 -3.36 -13.40 6.02
N LEU A 250 -3.21 -12.75 7.17
CA LEU A 250 -2.69 -11.39 7.25
C LEU A 250 -1.18 -11.44 7.09
N PHE A 251 -0.66 -10.82 6.03
CA PHE A 251 0.76 -10.67 5.76
C PHE A 251 1.18 -9.27 6.20
N ILE A 252 2.24 -9.17 6.99
CA ILE A 252 2.67 -7.93 7.65
C ILE A 252 4.13 -7.68 7.33
N THR A 253 4.42 -6.50 6.80
CA THR A 253 5.78 -5.98 6.62
C THR A 253 6.15 -5.12 7.83
N ALA A 254 7.34 -5.33 8.38
CA ALA A 254 7.77 -4.60 9.57
C ALA A 254 9.29 -4.48 9.62
N SER A 255 9.81 -3.25 9.54
CA SER A 255 11.25 -2.98 9.52
C SER A 255 11.98 -3.87 8.51
N HIS A 256 12.83 -4.79 8.97
CA HIS A 256 13.59 -5.72 8.13
C HIS A 256 12.95 -7.12 8.02
N SER A 257 11.71 -7.26 8.51
CA SER A 257 11.04 -8.55 8.68
C SER A 257 9.70 -8.61 7.96
N VAL A 258 9.24 -9.84 7.70
CA VAL A 258 7.86 -10.12 7.26
C VAL A 258 7.26 -11.21 8.13
N TYR A 259 6.00 -11.04 8.49
CA TYR A 259 5.23 -11.93 9.36
C TYR A 259 3.93 -12.35 8.71
N ILE A 260 3.39 -13.47 9.17
CA ILE A 260 2.02 -13.87 8.86
C ILE A 260 1.23 -14.14 10.13
N LEU A 261 -0.09 -13.95 10.02
CA LEU A 261 -1.05 -14.31 11.06
C LEU A 261 -2.31 -14.87 10.40
N GLN A 262 -2.70 -16.08 10.79
CA GLN A 262 -3.97 -16.64 10.31
C GLN A 262 -5.13 -15.89 10.94
N MET A 263 -6.11 -15.48 10.13
CA MET A 263 -7.26 -14.71 10.56
C MET A 263 -8.56 -15.51 10.37
N ASN A 264 -9.57 -15.22 11.19
CA ASN A 264 -10.94 -15.75 11.05
C ASN A 264 -11.80 -14.92 10.08
N VAL A 265 -11.23 -13.94 9.43
CA VAL A 265 -11.82 -13.08 8.39
C VAL A 265 -10.95 -13.14 7.15
N SER A 266 -11.47 -12.69 6.01
CA SER A 266 -10.70 -12.56 4.78
C SER A 266 -10.58 -11.10 4.37
N GLY A 267 -9.56 -10.78 3.59
CA GLY A 267 -9.43 -9.47 2.97
C GLY A 267 -10.56 -9.19 1.96
N VAL A 268 -10.79 -7.91 1.68
CA VAL A 268 -11.63 -7.50 0.53
C VAL A 268 -10.93 -7.86 -0.78
N LYS A 269 -11.74 -8.21 -1.79
CA LYS A 269 -11.27 -8.48 -3.16
C LYS A 269 -11.80 -7.42 -4.09
#